data_43745461c36d2074d920f5e5a982a82c
#
_entry.id   43745461c36d2074d920f5e5a982a82c
#
_cell.length_a   1.000
_cell.length_b   1.000
_cell.length_c   1.000
_cell.angle_alpha   90.00
_cell.angle_beta   90.00
_cell.angle_gamma   90.00
#
_symmetry.space_group_name_H-M   'P 1'
#
loop_
_entity.id
_entity.type
_entity.pdbx_description
1 polymer ?
#
loop_
_entity_poly.entity_id
_entity_poly.type
_entity_poly.pdbx_seq_one_letter_code
_entity_poly.pdbx_strand_id
1 'polypeptide(L)'
;MARERFTIENTRLMFPNFSGAPDRFNQTPKPNASIVVPPEMVQELTERGFRIRHLDGREGFEDDNGLDLLVVKASYGGRGDPKIVLLMAEDGTPPQEWSRRLLSAEEVGEIDRLDIDFVDITFTPYEFRGFTSAYIDSMYVVCRPDRLMSKYGI
;
A
#
# COMPACT_ATOMS: atom_id res chain seq x y z
N MET A 1 -14.37 -20.09 -10.67
CA MET A 1 -13.56 -19.15 -11.44
C MET A 1 -12.55 -18.47 -10.55
N ALA A 2 -11.35 -18.32 -11.05
CA ALA A 2 -10.30 -17.62 -10.32
C ALA A 2 -10.66 -16.13 -10.20
N ARG A 3 -10.49 -15.56 -9.01
CA ARG A 3 -10.67 -14.13 -8.78
C ARG A 3 -9.55 -13.37 -9.50
N GLU A 4 -9.91 -12.29 -10.18
CA GLU A 4 -8.91 -11.42 -10.82
C GLU A 4 -8.05 -10.74 -9.74
N ARG A 5 -6.74 -10.80 -9.89
CA ARG A 5 -5.78 -10.21 -8.95
C ARG A 5 -4.65 -9.54 -9.69
N PHE A 6 -4.17 -8.47 -9.11
CA PHE A 6 -3.02 -7.72 -9.60
C PHE A 6 -1.98 -7.63 -8.49
N THR A 7 -0.72 -7.88 -8.83
CA THR A 7 0.37 -7.85 -7.85
C THR A 7 1.41 -6.83 -8.27
N ILE A 8 1.79 -5.97 -7.33
CA ILE A 8 2.89 -5.03 -7.51
C ILE A 8 3.88 -5.25 -6.38
N GLU A 9 5.13 -5.50 -6.74
CA GLU A 9 6.19 -5.76 -5.77
C GLU A 9 7.13 -4.57 -5.65
N ASN A 10 7.74 -4.40 -4.49
CA ASN A 10 8.76 -3.39 -4.22
C ASN A 10 8.29 -1.97 -4.55
N THR A 11 7.05 -1.65 -4.20
CA THR A 11 6.53 -0.31 -4.46
C THR A 11 6.45 0.51 -3.19
N ARG A 12 6.29 1.83 -3.36
CA ARG A 12 6.18 2.76 -2.25
C ARG A 12 4.72 2.94 -1.85
N LEU A 13 4.49 2.97 -0.55
CA LEU A 13 3.20 3.33 0.03
C LEU A 13 3.22 4.81 0.35
N MET A 14 2.24 5.56 -0.14
CA MET A 14 2.15 7.01 0.04
C MET A 14 0.80 7.40 0.61
N PHE A 15 0.79 8.48 1.38
CA PHE A 15 -0.43 9.04 1.96
C PHE A 15 -1.28 8.01 2.71
N PRO A 16 -0.68 7.22 3.63
CA PRO A 16 -1.44 6.19 4.31
C PRO A 16 -2.50 6.79 5.23
N ASN A 17 -3.68 6.19 5.21
CA ASN A 17 -4.76 6.51 6.12
C ASN A 17 -5.44 5.20 6.55
N PHE A 18 -4.66 4.29 7.10
CA PHE A 18 -5.18 3.01 7.58
C PHE A 18 -5.93 3.15 8.89
N SER A 19 -5.71 4.26 9.62
CA SER A 19 -6.50 4.57 10.80
C SER A 19 -7.93 5.00 10.46
N GLY A 20 -8.20 5.33 9.19
CA GLY A 20 -9.53 5.78 8.77
C GLY A 20 -9.89 7.16 9.31
N ALA A 21 -8.91 8.04 9.48
CA ALA A 21 -9.15 9.39 9.98
C ALA A 21 -10.06 10.17 9.01
N PRO A 22 -11.10 10.83 9.51
CA PRO A 22 -12.02 11.58 8.63
C PRO A 22 -11.34 12.80 8.02
N ASP A 23 -11.74 13.15 6.80
CA ASP A 23 -11.32 14.38 6.15
C ASP A 23 -12.55 15.24 5.82
N ARG A 24 -12.34 16.38 5.11
CA ARG A 24 -13.45 17.30 4.80
C ARG A 24 -14.47 16.68 3.83
N PHE A 25 -14.09 15.64 3.09
CA PHE A 25 -14.94 15.04 2.07
C PHE A 25 -15.57 13.72 2.52
N ASN A 26 -14.98 13.05 3.52
CA ASN A 26 -15.46 11.76 3.98
C ASN A 26 -15.27 11.63 5.49
N GLN A 27 -16.39 11.47 6.22
CA GLN A 27 -16.38 11.35 7.67
C GLN A 27 -15.93 9.97 8.14
N THR A 28 -16.09 8.94 7.29
CA THR A 28 -15.79 7.55 7.67
C THR A 28 -15.07 6.84 6.52
N PRO A 29 -13.86 7.29 6.15
CA PRO A 29 -13.14 6.63 5.07
C PRO A 29 -12.70 5.23 5.51
N LYS A 30 -12.73 4.29 4.56
CA LYS A 30 -12.12 2.98 4.78
C LYS A 30 -10.60 3.15 4.91
N PRO A 31 -9.93 2.24 5.65
CA PRO A 31 -8.48 2.22 5.63
C PRO A 31 -7.95 2.22 4.19
N ASN A 32 -7.04 3.13 3.89
CA ASN A 32 -6.56 3.31 2.52
C ASN A 32 -5.15 3.87 2.48
N ALA A 33 -4.56 3.79 1.31
CA ALA A 33 -3.29 4.45 0.99
C ALA A 33 -3.18 4.53 -0.52
N SER A 34 -2.16 5.22 -1.00
CA SER A 34 -1.80 5.22 -2.41
C SER A 34 -0.54 4.38 -2.60
N ILE A 35 -0.47 3.64 -3.70
CA ILE A 35 0.74 2.92 -4.07
C ILE A 35 1.27 3.51 -5.38
N VAL A 36 2.58 3.45 -5.56
CA VAL A 36 3.21 3.88 -6.82
C VAL A 36 3.05 2.74 -7.82
N VAL A 37 2.45 3.05 -8.97
CA VAL A 37 2.25 2.08 -10.04
C VAL A 37 3.44 2.12 -10.98
N PRO A 38 4.10 0.99 -11.25
CA PRO A 38 5.19 0.95 -12.22
C PRO A 38 4.70 1.43 -13.60
N PRO A 39 5.52 2.18 -14.34
CA PRO A 39 5.11 2.71 -15.66
C PRO A 39 4.59 1.63 -16.61
N GLU A 40 5.17 0.44 -16.59
CA GLU A 40 4.79 -0.67 -17.45
C GLU A 40 3.40 -1.24 -17.15
N MET A 41 2.82 -0.93 -15.98
CA MET A 41 1.50 -1.40 -15.58
C MET A 41 0.40 -0.34 -15.72
N VAL A 42 0.76 0.90 -15.95
CA VAL A 42 -0.22 2.01 -15.98
C VAL A 42 -1.28 1.79 -17.04
N GLN A 43 -0.88 1.41 -18.25
CA GLN A 43 -1.82 1.21 -19.34
C GLN A 43 -2.79 0.06 -19.03
N GLU A 44 -2.27 -1.08 -18.60
CA GLU A 44 -3.08 -2.26 -18.27
C GLU A 44 -4.13 -1.93 -17.20
N LEU A 45 -3.71 -1.29 -16.13
CA LEU A 45 -4.61 -0.96 -15.03
C LEU A 45 -5.64 0.10 -15.45
N THR A 46 -5.22 1.09 -16.25
CA THR A 46 -6.14 2.11 -16.76
C THR A 46 -7.20 1.47 -17.68
N GLU A 47 -6.80 0.57 -18.54
CA GLU A 47 -7.73 -0.16 -19.42
C GLU A 47 -8.70 -1.04 -18.65
N ARG A 48 -8.25 -1.57 -17.51
CA ARG A 48 -9.12 -2.37 -16.64
C ARG A 48 -10.16 -1.52 -15.92
N GLY A 49 -9.98 -0.20 -15.87
CA GLY A 49 -10.92 0.73 -15.27
C GLY A 49 -10.44 1.38 -13.99
N PHE A 50 -9.24 1.05 -13.52
CA PHE A 50 -8.68 1.71 -12.34
C PHE A 50 -8.33 3.15 -12.62
N ARG A 51 -8.51 4.01 -11.63
CA ARG A 51 -8.13 5.42 -11.72
C ARG A 51 -6.70 5.59 -11.28
N ILE A 52 -5.82 5.82 -12.25
CA ILE A 52 -4.42 6.13 -11.97
C ILE A 52 -4.28 7.65 -11.96
N ARG A 53 -3.81 8.19 -10.85
CA ARG A 53 -3.59 9.60 -10.69
C ARG A 53 -2.10 9.90 -10.88
N HIS A 54 -1.80 10.86 -11.75
CA HIS A 54 -0.41 11.29 -11.92
C HIS A 54 -0.09 12.42 -10.97
N LEU A 55 0.98 12.26 -10.19
CA LEU A 55 1.54 13.30 -9.35
C LEU A 55 2.75 13.86 -10.07
N ASP A 56 2.71 15.13 -10.44
CA ASP A 56 3.76 15.77 -11.21
C ASP A 56 5.09 15.77 -10.46
N GLY A 57 6.18 15.72 -11.22
CA GLY A 57 7.51 15.83 -10.66
C GLY A 57 7.76 17.19 -10.03
N ARG A 58 8.81 17.28 -9.23
CA ARG A 58 9.16 18.50 -8.54
C ARG A 58 9.61 19.57 -9.54
N GLU A 59 9.08 20.77 -9.37
CA GLU A 59 9.46 21.90 -10.20
C GLU A 59 10.96 22.18 -10.10
N GLY A 60 11.61 22.38 -11.26
CA GLY A 60 13.04 22.62 -11.31
C GLY A 60 13.93 21.37 -11.36
N PHE A 61 13.33 20.17 -11.31
CA PHE A 61 14.04 18.90 -11.41
C PHE A 61 13.64 18.18 -12.70
N GLU A 62 14.43 18.34 -13.75
CA GLU A 62 14.12 17.80 -15.08
C GLU A 62 13.98 16.28 -15.13
N ASP A 63 14.73 15.56 -14.28
CA ASP A 63 14.69 14.11 -14.24
C ASP A 63 13.53 13.55 -13.41
N ASP A 64 12.78 14.43 -12.74
CA ASP A 64 11.63 14.01 -11.92
C ASP A 64 10.36 14.05 -12.78
N ASN A 65 9.99 12.90 -13.32
CA ASN A 65 8.80 12.73 -14.16
C ASN A 65 7.51 12.54 -13.36
N GLY A 66 7.60 12.64 -12.03
CA GLY A 66 6.45 12.40 -11.16
C GLY A 66 6.18 10.93 -10.93
N LEU A 67 5.03 10.66 -10.35
CA LEU A 67 4.63 9.31 -9.97
C LEU A 67 3.19 9.05 -10.39
N ASP A 68 2.92 7.81 -10.77
CA ASP A 68 1.55 7.36 -11.01
C ASP A 68 1.07 6.62 -9.77
N LEU A 69 -0.08 7.05 -9.25
CA LEU A 69 -0.60 6.57 -7.99
C LEU A 69 -1.95 5.89 -8.15
N LEU A 70 -2.14 4.80 -7.41
CA LEU A 70 -3.41 4.09 -7.31
C LEU A 70 -3.81 4.02 -5.84
N VAL A 71 -5.02 4.46 -5.53
CA VAL A 71 -5.58 4.32 -4.18
C VAL A 71 -6.01 2.87 -3.98
N VAL A 72 -5.53 2.26 -2.90
CA VAL A 72 -5.92 0.93 -2.48
C VAL A 72 -6.63 1.01 -1.13
N LYS A 73 -7.66 0.20 -0.95
CA LYS A 73 -8.52 0.23 0.24
C LYS A 73 -8.54 -1.13 0.93
N ALA A 74 -8.66 -1.11 2.24
CA ALA A 74 -8.86 -2.33 3.04
C ALA A 74 -10.31 -2.38 3.51
N SER A 75 -11.00 -3.50 3.26
CA SER A 75 -12.39 -3.69 3.67
C SER A 75 -12.47 -4.89 4.59
N TYR A 76 -12.95 -4.66 5.81
CA TYR A 76 -13.07 -5.68 6.85
C TYR A 76 -14.54 -6.03 7.10
N GLY A 77 -14.77 -7.23 7.62
CA GLY A 77 -16.12 -7.69 7.94
C GLY A 77 -16.90 -8.28 6.77
N GLY A 78 -16.24 -8.40 5.61
CA GLY A 78 -16.83 -9.00 4.42
C GLY A 78 -16.45 -10.47 4.26
N ARG A 79 -16.48 -10.95 3.01
CA ARG A 79 -16.18 -12.35 2.69
C ARG A 79 -14.72 -12.75 2.77
N GLY A 80 -13.83 -11.81 2.94
CA GLY A 80 -12.42 -12.09 3.07
C GLY A 80 -11.70 -10.84 3.50
N ASP A 81 -11.31 -10.81 4.76
CA ASP A 81 -10.53 -9.70 5.28
C ASP A 81 -9.16 -9.67 4.60
N PRO A 82 -8.62 -8.49 4.34
CA PRO A 82 -7.28 -8.39 3.76
C PRO A 82 -6.24 -8.95 4.73
N LYS A 83 -5.24 -9.60 4.16
CA LYS A 83 -4.11 -10.10 4.93
C LYS A 83 -3.00 -9.05 4.85
N ILE A 84 -2.80 -8.30 5.92
CA ILE A 84 -1.76 -7.26 6.00
C ILE A 84 -0.73 -7.69 7.02
N VAL A 85 0.50 -7.89 6.57
CA VAL A 85 1.61 -8.41 7.37
C VAL A 85 2.69 -7.36 7.47
N LEU A 86 3.10 -7.07 8.70
CA LEU A 86 4.23 -6.19 8.97
C LEU A 86 5.50 -7.04 9.07
N LEU A 87 6.49 -6.70 8.25
CA LEU A 87 7.78 -7.37 8.24
C LEU A 87 8.86 -6.40 8.71
N MET A 88 9.71 -6.87 9.62
CA MET A 88 10.85 -6.09 10.06
C MET A 88 12.10 -6.66 9.40
N ALA A 89 12.62 -5.96 8.40
CA ALA A 89 13.81 -6.38 7.67
C ALA A 89 15.04 -6.34 8.57
N GLU A 90 15.91 -7.32 8.40
CA GLU A 90 17.16 -7.42 9.13
C GLU A 90 18.27 -7.70 8.13
N ASP A 91 19.28 -6.83 8.12
CA ASP A 91 20.42 -6.98 7.20
C ASP A 91 21.16 -8.31 7.45
N GLY A 92 21.48 -9.00 6.34
CA GLY A 92 22.16 -10.28 6.41
C GLY A 92 21.25 -11.47 6.72
N THR A 93 19.96 -11.22 6.91
CA THR A 93 18.97 -12.27 7.21
C THR A 93 18.01 -12.42 6.02
N PRO A 94 17.73 -13.64 5.55
CA PRO A 94 16.78 -13.81 4.46
C PRO A 94 15.36 -13.46 4.89
N PRO A 95 14.51 -12.96 3.96
CA PRO A 95 13.16 -12.50 4.30
C PRO A 95 12.29 -13.52 5.04
N GLN A 96 12.50 -14.81 4.81
CA GLN A 96 11.74 -15.86 5.48
C GLN A 96 11.97 -15.87 7.00
N GLU A 97 13.10 -15.32 7.44
CA GLU A 97 13.49 -15.29 8.86
C GLU A 97 13.21 -13.94 9.52
N TRP A 98 12.72 -12.95 8.77
CA TRP A 98 12.36 -11.66 9.34
C TRP A 98 11.20 -11.80 10.33
N SER A 99 11.26 -11.00 11.38
CA SER A 99 10.13 -10.89 12.31
C SER A 99 8.88 -10.41 11.56
N ARG A 100 7.75 -11.05 11.82
CA ARG A 100 6.49 -10.76 11.13
C ARG A 100 5.33 -10.74 12.08
N ARG A 101 4.36 -9.87 11.79
CA ARG A 101 3.12 -9.76 12.56
C ARG A 101 1.95 -9.51 11.63
N LEU A 102 0.94 -10.37 11.72
CA LEU A 102 -0.31 -10.16 11.01
C LEU A 102 -1.10 -9.07 11.74
N LEU A 103 -1.46 -8.01 11.02
CA LEU A 103 -2.21 -6.89 11.60
C LEU A 103 -3.71 -7.15 11.50
N SER A 104 -4.41 -6.95 12.62
CA SER A 104 -5.88 -7.01 12.65
C SER A 104 -6.49 -5.70 12.16
N ALA A 105 -7.82 -5.69 12.01
CA ALA A 105 -8.54 -4.47 11.64
C ALA A 105 -8.27 -3.31 12.62
N GLU A 106 -8.09 -3.61 13.89
CA GLU A 106 -7.81 -2.62 14.92
C GLU A 106 -6.36 -2.15 14.90
N GLU A 107 -5.46 -2.92 14.33
CA GLU A 107 -4.03 -2.65 14.35
C GLU A 107 -3.51 -1.98 13.09
N VAL A 108 -4.24 -2.07 11.96
CA VAL A 108 -3.71 -1.57 10.67
C VAL A 108 -3.44 -0.07 10.69
N GLY A 109 -4.10 0.68 11.55
CA GLY A 109 -3.85 2.11 11.71
C GLY A 109 -2.43 2.44 12.15
N GLU A 110 -1.72 1.48 12.74
CA GLU A 110 -0.31 1.66 13.12
C GLU A 110 0.58 1.93 11.91
N ILE A 111 0.19 1.47 10.72
CA ILE A 111 0.95 1.66 9.48
C ILE A 111 1.18 3.15 9.21
N ASP A 112 0.22 4.00 9.55
CA ASP A 112 0.30 5.44 9.30
C ASP A 112 1.49 6.10 10.00
N ARG A 113 2.03 5.46 11.03
CA ARG A 113 3.12 5.99 11.86
C ARG A 113 4.46 5.32 11.60
N LEU A 114 4.51 4.33 10.72
CA LEU A 114 5.72 3.56 10.48
C LEU A 114 6.59 4.20 9.40
N ASP A 115 7.90 3.98 9.53
CA ASP A 115 8.85 4.31 8.47
C ASP A 115 8.97 3.09 7.57
N ILE A 116 8.26 3.14 6.45
CA ILE A 116 8.11 2.00 5.54
C ILE A 116 9.15 2.09 4.43
N ASP A 117 9.87 0.99 4.21
CA ASP A 117 10.83 0.89 3.11
C ASP A 117 10.10 0.65 1.78
N PHE A 118 9.32 -0.44 1.72
CA PHE A 118 8.51 -0.76 0.55
C PHE A 118 7.37 -1.69 0.93
N VAL A 119 6.45 -1.90 -0.01
CA VAL A 119 5.38 -2.89 0.15
C VAL A 119 5.30 -3.80 -1.07
N ASP A 120 4.89 -5.03 -0.82
CA ASP A 120 4.45 -5.96 -1.86
C ASP A 120 2.96 -6.14 -1.67
N ILE A 121 2.19 -5.87 -2.71
CA ILE A 121 0.74 -5.83 -2.59
C ILE A 121 0.06 -6.61 -3.71
N THR A 122 -0.99 -7.34 -3.32
CA THR A 122 -1.94 -7.94 -4.26
C THR A 122 -3.30 -7.34 -3.99
N PHE A 123 -3.95 -6.85 -5.04
CA PHE A 123 -5.26 -6.23 -4.92
C PHE A 123 -6.22 -6.78 -5.96
N THR A 124 -7.52 -6.63 -5.70
CA THR A 124 -8.59 -7.09 -6.57
C THR A 124 -9.45 -5.92 -7.01
N PRO A 125 -10.01 -5.98 -8.23
CA PRO A 125 -10.93 -4.95 -8.68
C PRO A 125 -12.31 -5.15 -8.05
N TYR A 126 -12.95 -4.04 -7.74
CA TYR A 126 -14.35 -4.01 -7.31
C TYR A 126 -15.07 -2.94 -8.10
N GLU A 127 -16.05 -3.33 -8.88
CA GLU A 127 -16.81 -2.42 -9.72
C GLU A 127 -18.10 -2.00 -9.01
N PHE A 128 -18.32 -0.69 -8.96
CA PHE A 128 -19.52 -0.13 -8.39
C PHE A 128 -19.89 1.15 -9.13
N ARG A 129 -21.08 1.19 -9.73
CA ARG A 129 -21.59 2.36 -10.46
C ARG A 129 -20.64 2.91 -11.52
N GLY A 130 -20.00 2.01 -12.26
CA GLY A 130 -19.09 2.39 -13.35
C GLY A 130 -17.67 2.74 -12.91
N PHE A 131 -17.36 2.63 -11.64
CA PHE A 131 -16.02 2.87 -11.11
C PHE A 131 -15.39 1.57 -10.66
N THR A 132 -14.09 1.44 -10.92
CA THR A 132 -13.32 0.29 -10.43
C THR A 132 -12.42 0.75 -9.30
N SER A 133 -12.61 0.15 -8.12
CA SER A 133 -11.78 0.39 -6.95
C SER A 133 -10.82 -0.77 -6.75
N ALA A 134 -9.66 -0.49 -6.16
CA ALA A 134 -8.66 -1.50 -5.82
C ALA A 134 -8.80 -1.85 -4.33
N TYR A 135 -9.12 -3.11 -4.04
CA TYR A 135 -9.21 -3.60 -2.67
C TYR A 135 -8.05 -4.53 -2.37
N ILE A 136 -7.40 -4.31 -1.25
CA ILE A 136 -6.25 -5.10 -0.82
C ILE A 136 -6.70 -6.53 -0.52
N ASP A 137 -6.07 -7.50 -1.20
CA ASP A 137 -6.21 -8.91 -0.88
C ASP A 137 -5.13 -9.31 0.13
N SER A 138 -3.88 -8.95 -0.15
CA SER A 138 -2.78 -9.11 0.77
C SER A 138 -1.75 -8.01 0.57
N MET A 139 -1.08 -7.62 1.64
CA MET A 139 -0.02 -6.62 1.57
C MET A 139 1.05 -6.94 2.62
N TYR A 140 2.29 -6.96 2.16
CA TYR A 140 3.44 -7.14 3.02
C TYR A 140 4.15 -5.81 3.15
N VAL A 141 4.13 -5.24 4.35
CA VAL A 141 4.71 -3.94 4.65
C VAL A 141 6.09 -4.16 5.25
N VAL A 142 7.13 -3.73 4.53
CA VAL A 142 8.51 -3.97 4.95
C VAL A 142 9.08 -2.70 5.57
N CYS A 143 9.46 -2.81 6.84
CA CYS A 143 10.11 -1.74 7.58
C CYS A 143 11.54 -2.14 7.88
N ARG A 144 12.44 -1.15 7.94
CA ARG A 144 13.82 -1.39 8.36
C ARG A 144 14.05 -0.70 9.70
N PRO A 145 14.75 -1.35 10.64
CA PRO A 145 15.07 -0.69 11.89
C PRO A 145 16.00 0.50 11.63
N ASP A 146 15.81 1.56 12.40
CA ASP A 146 16.69 2.72 12.39
C ASP A 146 18.10 2.26 12.78
N ARG A 147 19.10 2.64 12.00
CA ARG A 147 20.50 2.31 12.29
C ARG A 147 20.95 2.82 13.65
N LEU A 148 20.49 4.01 14.04
CA LEU A 148 20.83 4.57 15.33
C LEU A 148 20.17 3.81 16.46
N MET A 149 18.93 3.39 16.29
CA MET A 149 18.27 2.50 17.26
C MET A 149 19.04 1.21 17.42
N SER A 150 19.41 0.57 16.32
CA SER A 150 20.18 -0.68 16.35
C SER A 150 21.53 -0.51 17.03
N LYS A 151 22.22 0.62 16.75
CA LYS A 151 23.54 0.89 17.30
C LYS A 151 23.52 1.15 18.79
N TYR A 152 22.52 1.89 19.28
CA TYR A 152 22.45 2.33 20.67
C TYR A 152 21.42 1.59 21.52
N GLY A 153 20.65 0.70 20.94
CA GLY A 153 19.66 -0.09 21.65
C GLY A 153 18.41 0.70 22.07
N ILE A 154 18.17 1.81 21.42
CA ILE A 154 17.01 2.66 21.73
C ILE A 154 16.16 2.87 20.50
#